data_ee0198fcbb269ab76b52f54c035f815e
#
_entry.id   ee0198fcbb269ab76b52f54c035f815e
#
_cell.length_a   1.000
_cell.length_b   1.000
_cell.length_c   1.000
_cell.angle_alpha   90.00
_cell.angle_beta   90.00
_cell.angle_gamma   90.00
#
_symmetry.space_group_name_H-M   'P 1'
#
loop_
_entity.id
_entity.type
_entity.pdbx_description
1 polymer ?
#
loop_
_entity_poly.entity_id
_entity_poly.type
_entity_poly.pdbx_seq_one_letter_code
_entity_poly.pdbx_strand_id
1 'polypeptide(L)'
;MCIEFQTKGNSIGEGIAKGINEAIDIAEKDGWNGIVIGNNDKQFSVGANLMNMGMMAMQKNFDEIEKFLVGFQKILMRMRTCNVPVVSATHGFVLGGGLEVSIHCDAGIHASESYIGL
;
A
#
# COMPACT_ATOMS: atom_id res chain seq x y z
N MET A 1 -13.52 -8.41 0.73
CA MET A 1 -12.53 -8.26 1.83
C MET A 1 -12.12 -6.80 1.92
N CYS A 2 -11.87 -6.28 3.13
CA CYS A 2 -11.35 -4.91 3.30
C CYS A 2 -9.97 -4.99 3.94
N ILE A 3 -9.01 -4.21 3.40
CA ILE A 3 -7.69 -4.01 3.98
C ILE A 3 -7.66 -2.61 4.58
N GLU A 4 -7.24 -2.52 5.84
CA GLU A 4 -7.04 -1.29 6.58
C GLU A 4 -5.60 -1.21 7.11
N PHE A 5 -4.91 -0.12 6.85
CA PHE A 5 -3.58 0.11 7.40
C PHE A 5 -3.68 0.57 8.85
N GLN A 6 -2.83 0.04 9.72
CA GLN A 6 -2.86 0.33 11.16
C GLN A 6 -1.55 0.98 11.64
N THR A 7 -0.79 1.55 10.74
CA THR A 7 0.45 2.28 11.07
C THR A 7 0.17 3.76 11.28
N LYS A 8 1.06 4.45 11.99
CA LYS A 8 0.94 5.91 12.19
C LYS A 8 0.96 6.63 10.84
N GLY A 9 -0.09 7.42 10.56
CA GLY A 9 -0.28 8.10 9.28
C GLY A 9 -0.48 7.14 8.11
N ASN A 10 -0.80 5.88 8.39
CA ASN A 10 -0.92 4.82 7.40
C ASN A 10 0.33 4.70 6.52
N SER A 11 1.51 4.93 7.14
CA SER A 11 2.79 4.84 6.45
C SER A 11 3.10 3.40 6.04
N ILE A 12 3.62 3.25 4.83
CA ILE A 12 3.89 1.95 4.23
C ILE A 12 5.29 1.48 4.61
N GLY A 13 5.34 0.33 5.24
CA GLY A 13 6.55 -0.42 5.57
C GLY A 13 6.36 -1.89 5.22
N GLU A 14 7.33 -2.73 5.61
CA GLU A 14 7.29 -4.18 5.34
C GLU A 14 6.02 -4.87 5.84
N GLY A 15 5.51 -4.46 7.00
CA GLY A 15 4.29 -5.03 7.58
C GLY A 15 3.06 -4.81 6.70
N ILE A 16 2.90 -3.60 6.15
CA ILE A 16 1.80 -3.29 5.22
C ILE A 16 1.96 -4.10 3.92
N ALA A 17 3.18 -4.11 3.37
CA ALA A 17 3.48 -4.85 2.16
C ALA A 17 3.18 -6.36 2.32
N LYS A 18 3.61 -6.95 3.43
CA LYS A 18 3.32 -8.34 3.77
C LYS A 18 1.82 -8.59 3.96
N GLY A 19 1.13 -7.70 4.67
CA GLY A 19 -0.32 -7.79 4.91
C GLY A 19 -1.14 -7.76 3.62
N ILE A 20 -0.79 -6.90 2.66
CA ILE A 20 -1.43 -6.88 1.34
C ILE A 20 -1.22 -8.22 0.62
N ASN A 21 -0.02 -8.75 0.66
CA ASN A 21 0.30 -10.04 0.03
C ASN A 21 -0.52 -11.19 0.63
N GLU A 22 -0.58 -11.26 1.96
CA GLU A 22 -1.39 -12.26 2.68
C GLU A 22 -2.89 -12.12 2.41
N ALA A 23 -3.40 -10.89 2.31
CA ALA A 23 -4.80 -10.65 1.99
C ALA A 23 -5.15 -11.13 0.57
N ILE A 24 -4.24 -10.96 -0.40
CA ILE A 24 -4.43 -11.51 -1.75
C ILE A 24 -4.46 -13.05 -1.70
N ASP A 25 -3.53 -13.69 -0.98
CA ASP A 25 -3.53 -15.14 -0.82
C ASP A 25 -4.85 -15.67 -0.26
N ILE A 26 -5.36 -15.02 0.79
CA ILE A 26 -6.63 -15.39 1.42
C ILE A 26 -7.80 -15.17 0.45
N ALA A 27 -7.82 -14.04 -0.23
CA ALA A 27 -8.91 -13.70 -1.16
C ALA A 27 -9.00 -14.68 -2.33
N GLU A 28 -7.85 -15.05 -2.91
CA GLU A 28 -7.79 -16.03 -3.99
C GLU A 28 -8.16 -17.44 -3.51
N LYS A 29 -7.66 -17.86 -2.35
CA LYS A 29 -7.91 -19.18 -1.78
C LYS A 29 -9.37 -19.39 -1.38
N ASP A 30 -9.96 -18.39 -0.73
CA ASP A 30 -11.29 -18.49 -0.14
C ASP A 30 -12.41 -18.02 -1.11
N GLY A 31 -12.06 -17.64 -2.34
CA GLY A 31 -12.99 -17.24 -3.38
C GLY A 31 -13.71 -15.92 -3.10
N TRP A 32 -13.02 -14.92 -2.54
CA TRP A 32 -13.60 -13.59 -2.35
C TRP A 32 -13.85 -12.89 -3.68
N ASN A 33 -14.93 -12.13 -3.76
CA ASN A 33 -15.31 -11.40 -4.98
C ASN A 33 -14.41 -10.17 -5.26
N GLY A 34 -13.59 -9.73 -4.31
CA GLY A 34 -12.69 -8.62 -4.46
C GLY A 34 -12.10 -8.14 -3.14
N ILE A 35 -11.15 -7.22 -3.27
CA ILE A 35 -10.45 -6.56 -2.16
C ILE A 35 -10.68 -5.06 -2.26
N VAL A 36 -11.03 -4.41 -1.16
CA VAL A 36 -11.06 -2.95 -1.03
C VAL A 36 -9.95 -2.53 -0.08
N ILE A 37 -9.09 -1.61 -0.50
CA ILE A 37 -8.13 -0.95 0.37
C ILE A 37 -8.73 0.39 0.78
N GLY A 38 -9.11 0.49 2.06
CA GLY A 38 -9.77 1.68 2.60
C GLY A 38 -9.38 1.89 4.04
N ASN A 39 -8.80 3.04 4.35
CA ASN A 39 -8.28 3.37 5.68
C ASN A 39 -9.26 4.25 6.45
N ASN A 40 -9.45 3.97 7.73
CA ASN A 40 -10.38 4.68 8.61
C ASN A 40 -9.64 5.70 9.50
N ASP A 41 -8.75 6.50 8.92
CA ASP A 41 -8.03 7.60 9.58
C ASP A 41 -8.29 8.90 8.81
N LYS A 42 -7.72 10.00 9.24
CA LYS A 42 -7.82 11.32 8.58
C LYS A 42 -7.28 11.34 7.16
N GLN A 43 -6.45 10.36 6.81
CA GLN A 43 -5.76 10.27 5.53
C GLN A 43 -5.62 8.82 5.08
N PHE A 44 -5.59 8.61 3.77
CA PHE A 44 -5.38 7.29 3.20
C PHE A 44 -3.98 6.77 3.50
N SER A 45 -2.93 7.53 3.14
CA SER A 45 -1.54 7.18 3.44
C SER A 45 -0.59 8.35 3.16
N VAL A 46 0.39 8.53 4.03
CA VAL A 46 1.50 9.48 3.81
C VAL A 46 2.64 8.88 2.98
N GLY A 47 2.49 7.65 2.51
CA GLY A 47 3.51 6.95 1.73
C GLY A 47 4.49 6.14 2.56
N ALA A 48 5.69 5.92 2.02
CA ALA A 48 6.72 5.11 2.67
C ALA A 48 7.19 5.72 4.00
N ASN A 49 7.60 4.86 4.94
CA ASN A 49 8.20 5.29 6.19
C ASN A 49 9.61 5.83 5.96
N LEU A 50 9.70 7.13 5.62
CA LEU A 50 10.95 7.80 5.30
C LEU A 50 11.94 7.84 6.49
N MET A 51 11.46 7.79 7.73
CA MET A 51 12.33 7.77 8.90
C MET A 51 13.13 6.47 8.95
N ASN A 52 12.49 5.34 8.71
CA ASN A 52 13.18 4.05 8.66
C ASN A 52 14.18 3.99 7.49
N MET A 53 13.76 4.46 6.32
CA MET A 53 14.65 4.51 5.14
C MET A 53 15.85 5.44 5.38
N GLY A 54 15.62 6.59 6.01
CA GLY A 54 16.69 7.52 6.38
C GLY A 54 17.69 6.91 7.35
N MET A 55 17.24 6.19 8.37
CA MET A 55 18.11 5.47 9.31
C MET A 55 18.93 4.38 8.61
N MET A 56 18.32 3.60 7.73
CA MET A 56 19.04 2.58 6.94
C MET A 56 20.11 3.23 6.04
N ALA A 57 19.78 4.36 5.39
CA ALA A 57 20.71 5.10 4.55
C ALA A 57 21.89 5.67 5.36
N MET A 58 21.66 6.23 6.54
CA MET A 58 22.71 6.72 7.44
C MET A 58 23.64 5.59 7.91
N GLN A 59 23.10 4.39 8.10
CA GLN A 59 23.87 3.19 8.44
C GLN A 59 24.53 2.55 7.21
N LYS A 60 24.39 3.14 6.01
CA LYS A 60 24.87 2.59 4.73
C LYS A 60 24.32 1.20 4.41
N ASN A 61 23.16 0.85 4.96
CA ASN A 61 22.51 -0.44 4.74
C ASN A 61 21.64 -0.39 3.47
N PHE A 62 22.28 -0.19 2.33
CA PHE A 62 21.59 -0.04 1.04
C PHE A 62 20.94 -1.33 0.57
N ASP A 63 21.46 -2.48 0.96
CA ASP A 63 20.89 -3.79 0.61
C ASP A 63 19.47 -3.96 1.19
N GLU A 64 19.24 -3.50 2.42
CA GLU A 64 17.91 -3.56 3.02
C GLU A 64 16.93 -2.57 2.39
N ILE A 65 17.42 -1.40 1.98
CA ILE A 65 16.62 -0.42 1.20
C ILE A 65 16.21 -1.04 -0.13
N GLU A 66 17.15 -1.65 -0.85
CA GLU A 66 16.87 -2.31 -2.12
C GLU A 66 15.86 -3.46 -1.95
N LYS A 67 16.04 -4.32 -0.95
CA LYS A 67 15.09 -5.40 -0.65
C LYS A 67 13.67 -4.87 -0.39
N PHE A 68 13.54 -3.80 0.39
CA PHE A 68 12.26 -3.18 0.65
C PHE A 68 11.62 -2.64 -0.64
N LEU A 69 12.38 -1.89 -1.46
CA LEU A 69 11.88 -1.31 -2.71
C LEU A 69 11.46 -2.41 -3.70
N VAL A 70 12.29 -3.42 -3.90
CA VAL A 70 11.99 -4.56 -4.78
C VAL A 70 10.78 -5.34 -4.26
N GLY A 71 10.70 -5.57 -2.96
CA GLY A 71 9.56 -6.23 -2.31
C GLY A 71 8.27 -5.45 -2.52
N PHE A 72 8.29 -4.14 -2.31
CA PHE A 72 7.14 -3.28 -2.51
C PHE A 72 6.67 -3.26 -3.97
N GLN A 73 7.59 -3.09 -4.92
CA GLN A 73 7.26 -3.13 -6.35
C GLN A 73 6.62 -4.46 -6.76
N LYS A 74 7.12 -5.59 -6.26
CA LYS A 74 6.54 -6.91 -6.52
C LYS A 74 5.09 -7.02 -6.03
N ILE A 75 4.80 -6.44 -4.87
CA ILE A 75 3.44 -6.45 -4.31
C ILE A 75 2.50 -5.57 -5.11
N LEU A 76 2.94 -4.39 -5.53
CA LEU A 76 2.17 -3.53 -6.43
C LEU A 76 1.82 -4.24 -7.74
N MET A 77 2.80 -4.92 -8.34
CA MET A 77 2.55 -5.72 -9.53
C MET A 77 1.62 -6.91 -9.27
N ARG A 78 1.73 -7.54 -8.10
CA ARG A 78 0.82 -8.61 -7.72
C ARG A 78 -0.62 -8.13 -7.55
N MET A 79 -0.84 -6.97 -6.92
CA MET A 79 -2.16 -6.35 -6.83
C MET A 79 -2.79 -6.16 -8.21
N ARG A 80 -2.00 -5.72 -9.18
CA ARG A 80 -2.45 -5.48 -10.56
C ARG A 80 -2.75 -6.76 -11.34
N THR A 81 -2.18 -7.89 -10.98
CA THR A 81 -2.24 -9.14 -11.76
C THR A 81 -2.91 -10.31 -11.04
N CYS A 82 -3.35 -10.12 -9.80
CA CYS A 82 -4.06 -11.17 -9.05
C CYS A 82 -5.44 -11.47 -9.66
N ASN A 83 -6.00 -12.63 -9.29
CA ASN A 83 -7.26 -13.12 -9.86
C ASN A 83 -8.52 -12.49 -9.24
N VAL A 84 -8.36 -11.63 -8.26
CA VAL A 84 -9.48 -10.91 -7.62
C VAL A 84 -9.33 -9.41 -7.85
N PRO A 85 -10.39 -8.68 -8.17
CA PRO A 85 -10.32 -7.24 -8.35
C PRO A 85 -9.92 -6.54 -7.05
N VAL A 86 -9.00 -5.59 -7.15
CA VAL A 86 -8.53 -4.74 -6.04
C VAL A 86 -8.94 -3.30 -6.31
N VAL A 87 -9.65 -2.70 -5.37
CA VAL A 87 -10.15 -1.31 -5.49
C VAL A 87 -9.64 -0.49 -4.32
N SER A 88 -9.19 0.73 -4.59
CA SER A 88 -8.84 1.69 -3.54
C SER A 88 -9.97 2.68 -3.27
N ALA A 89 -10.25 2.93 -1.99
CA ALA A 89 -11.15 3.98 -1.52
C ALA A 89 -10.31 5.02 -0.76
N THR A 90 -9.96 6.13 -1.40
CA THR A 90 -8.98 7.09 -0.88
C THR A 90 -9.62 8.39 -0.41
N HIS A 91 -9.00 9.03 0.58
CA HIS A 91 -9.39 10.32 1.13
C HIS A 91 -8.18 11.02 1.77
N GLY A 92 -8.29 12.32 2.00
CA GLY A 92 -7.22 13.12 2.60
C GLY A 92 -5.91 12.99 1.83
N PHE A 93 -4.80 12.76 2.51
CA PHE A 93 -3.51 12.57 1.86
C PHE A 93 -3.35 11.18 1.24
N VAL A 94 -2.95 11.16 -0.02
CA VAL A 94 -2.65 9.97 -0.82
C VAL A 94 -1.28 10.20 -1.46
N LEU A 95 -0.22 10.02 -0.67
CA LEU A 95 1.11 10.50 -1.04
C LEU A 95 2.11 9.35 -1.25
N GLY A 96 3.07 9.57 -2.15
CA GLY A 96 4.17 8.65 -2.41
C GLY A 96 3.70 7.21 -2.62
N GLY A 97 4.20 6.28 -1.81
CA GLY A 97 3.78 4.87 -1.85
C GLY A 97 2.28 4.64 -1.67
N GLY A 98 1.57 5.55 -1.00
CA GLY A 98 0.09 5.51 -0.90
C GLY A 98 -0.58 5.74 -2.25
N LEU A 99 -0.06 6.68 -3.03
CA LEU A 99 -0.50 6.86 -4.42
C LEU A 99 -0.13 5.65 -5.28
N GLU A 100 1.09 5.13 -5.13
CA GLU A 100 1.52 3.94 -5.87
C GLU A 100 0.60 2.74 -5.62
N VAL A 101 0.19 2.51 -4.37
CA VAL A 101 -0.84 1.49 -4.05
C VAL A 101 -2.13 1.78 -4.81
N SER A 102 -2.62 3.02 -4.77
CA SER A 102 -3.90 3.38 -5.40
C SER A 102 -3.89 3.20 -6.92
N ILE A 103 -2.84 3.62 -7.61
CA ILE A 103 -2.77 3.52 -9.08
C ILE A 103 -2.49 2.10 -9.59
N HIS A 104 -2.07 1.19 -8.71
CA HIS A 104 -1.91 -0.23 -9.05
C HIS A 104 -3.15 -1.07 -8.74
N CYS A 105 -4.20 -0.48 -8.17
CA CYS A 105 -5.52 -1.09 -8.08
C CYS A 105 -6.22 -1.10 -9.45
N ASP A 106 -7.18 -1.99 -9.64
CA ASP A 106 -8.01 -2.05 -10.85
C ASP A 106 -8.88 -0.81 -11.01
N ALA A 107 -9.31 -0.22 -9.88
CA ALA A 107 -10.06 1.03 -9.85
C ALA A 107 -9.79 1.79 -8.55
N GLY A 108 -9.95 3.11 -8.59
CA GLY A 108 -9.87 3.99 -7.43
C GLY A 108 -11.11 4.87 -7.31
N ILE A 109 -11.64 4.97 -6.10
CA ILE A 109 -12.69 5.92 -5.76
C ILE A 109 -12.06 6.92 -4.78
N HIS A 110 -12.09 8.19 -5.13
CA HIS A 110 -11.43 9.25 -4.39
C HIS A 110 -12.45 10.20 -3.78
N ALA A 111 -12.28 10.56 -2.51
CA ALA A 111 -13.06 11.63 -1.93
C ALA A 111 -12.75 12.96 -2.63
N SER A 112 -13.74 13.87 -2.67
CA SER A 112 -13.63 15.15 -3.39
C SER A 112 -12.48 16.05 -2.91
N GLU A 113 -12.06 15.91 -1.66
CA GLU A 113 -10.97 16.68 -1.04
C GLU A 113 -9.71 15.84 -0.83
N SER A 114 -9.39 14.94 -1.75
CA SER A 114 -8.14 14.17 -1.70
C SER A 114 -6.96 14.98 -2.23
N TYR A 115 -5.85 14.93 -1.50
CA TYR A 115 -4.55 15.50 -1.90
C TYR A 115 -3.67 14.38 -2.39
N ILE A 116 -3.54 14.27 -3.72
CA ILE A 116 -2.91 13.13 -4.39
C ILE A 116 -1.60 13.58 -5.02
N GLY A 117 -0.51 12.90 -4.70
CA GLY A 117 0.81 13.24 -5.26
C GLY A 117 1.92 12.26 -4.85
N LEU A 118 3.04 12.41 -5.55
CA LEU A 118 4.28 11.67 -5.26
C LEU A 118 5.18 12.43 -4.28
#